data_b79dbc04210436ca61b675213dd1bf4a
#
_entry.id   b79dbc04210436ca61b675213dd1bf4a
#
_cell.length_a   1.000
_cell.length_b   1.000
_cell.length_c   1.000
_cell.angle_alpha   90.00
_cell.angle_beta   90.00
_cell.angle_gamma   90.00
#
_symmetry.space_group_name_H-M   'P 1'
#
loop_
_entity.id
_entity.type
_entity.pdbx_description
1 polymer ?
#
loop_
_entity_poly.entity_id
_entity_poly.type
_entity_poly.pdbx_seq_one_letter_code
_entity_poly.pdbx_strand_id
1 'polypeptide(L)'
;MAYNYKKLADVNLVESAVEPNILIEDSGDIKKISAPNLVTTQVKADWEETDPNSAAFILNKPDLSQVGGANVITYTISGTKLWLNGTQATSQSVIDEWKNGSILRIDETTASSGGSLGAVSNIKYTLNSGILASTTIYYYSNGVITSLSI
;
A
#
# COMPACT_ATOMS: atom_id res chain seq x y z
N MET A 1 -3.89 60.78 1.92
CA MET A 1 -4.24 60.02 3.13
C MET A 1 -2.93 59.50 3.72
N ALA A 2 -2.57 59.91 4.95
CA ALA A 2 -1.37 59.43 5.63
C ALA A 2 -1.71 58.09 6.32
N TYR A 3 -1.11 57.01 5.88
CA TYR A 3 -1.18 55.75 6.58
C TYR A 3 -0.32 55.83 7.86
N ASN A 4 -0.99 55.83 9.01
CA ASN A 4 -0.31 55.67 10.29
C ASN A 4 0.05 54.17 10.48
N TYR A 5 1.23 53.80 10.05
CA TYR A 5 1.81 52.52 10.43
C TYR A 5 2.23 52.59 11.91
N LYS A 6 1.54 51.92 12.80
CA LYS A 6 2.11 51.61 14.10
C LYS A 6 3.29 50.67 13.87
N LYS A 7 4.50 51.13 14.21
CA LYS A 7 5.67 50.28 14.17
C LYS A 7 5.50 49.11 15.16
N LEU A 8 5.99 47.97 14.82
CA LEU A 8 5.97 46.79 15.71
C LEU A 8 6.58 47.10 17.11
N ALA A 9 7.47 48.11 17.18
CA ALA A 9 8.07 48.61 18.41
C ALA A 9 7.07 49.31 19.36
N ASP A 10 5.88 49.72 18.85
CA ASP A 10 4.85 50.37 19.65
C ASP A 10 3.82 49.38 20.22
N VAL A 11 3.99 48.12 19.92
CA VAL A 11 3.18 47.02 20.47
C VAL A 11 3.88 46.54 21.74
N ASN A 12 3.27 46.81 22.90
CA ASN A 12 3.77 46.28 24.18
C ASN A 12 3.63 44.75 24.12
N LEU A 13 4.72 44.08 23.80
CA LEU A 13 4.83 42.64 23.91
C LEU A 13 4.84 42.29 25.39
N VAL A 14 3.66 41.99 25.94
CA VAL A 14 3.58 41.34 27.25
C VAL A 14 4.07 39.93 27.01
N GLU A 15 5.30 39.63 27.41
CA GLU A 15 5.78 38.25 27.52
C GLU A 15 4.94 37.51 28.58
N SER A 16 3.80 37.01 28.18
CA SER A 16 3.11 35.99 28.91
C SER A 16 3.69 34.65 28.48
N ALA A 17 4.47 34.04 29.36
CA ALA A 17 5.21 32.80 29.13
C ALA A 17 4.35 31.56 28.93
N VAL A 18 3.04 31.70 28.72
CA VAL A 18 2.11 30.54 28.77
C VAL A 18 1.47 30.18 27.44
N GLU A 19 1.34 31.09 26.47
CA GLU A 19 0.77 30.75 25.17
C GLU A 19 1.35 31.64 24.04
N PRO A 20 1.87 31.03 22.96
CA PRO A 20 2.28 31.78 21.79
C PRO A 20 1.06 32.45 21.15
N ASN A 21 1.13 33.76 20.95
CA ASN A 21 0.08 34.54 20.30
C ASN A 21 0.58 34.98 18.93
N ILE A 22 -0.28 34.89 17.94
CA ILE A 22 -0.03 35.39 16.59
C ILE A 22 -0.83 36.68 16.43
N LEU A 23 -0.16 37.74 15.97
CA LEU A 23 -0.82 38.99 15.60
C LEU A 23 -1.17 38.95 14.13
N ILE A 24 -2.43 39.16 13.81
CA ILE A 24 -2.92 39.26 12.43
C ILE A 24 -3.52 40.65 12.20
N GLU A 25 -3.37 41.17 11.00
CA GLU A 25 -4.07 42.38 10.56
C GLU A 25 -5.39 41.94 9.88
N ASP A 26 -6.49 42.51 10.37
CA ASP A 26 -7.80 42.30 9.76
C ASP A 26 -8.48 43.66 9.64
N SER A 27 -8.67 44.09 8.39
CA SER A 27 -9.35 45.37 8.05
C SER A 27 -8.73 46.61 8.71
N GLY A 28 -7.38 46.64 8.90
CA GLY A 28 -6.66 47.73 9.50
C GLY A 28 -6.52 47.64 11.03
N ASP A 29 -7.11 46.65 11.65
CA ASP A 29 -6.97 46.36 13.08
C ASP A 29 -6.04 45.19 13.33
N ILE A 30 -5.13 45.34 14.29
CA ILE A 30 -4.28 44.23 14.74
C ILE A 30 -5.04 43.41 15.78
N LYS A 31 -5.33 42.17 15.42
CA LYS A 31 -6.01 41.20 16.28
C LYS A 31 -5.02 40.17 16.80
N LYS A 32 -5.20 39.76 18.04
CA LYS A 32 -4.44 38.72 18.70
C LYS A 32 -5.21 37.40 18.57
N ILE A 33 -4.57 36.40 17.99
CA ILE A 33 -5.08 35.02 17.96
C ILE A 33 -4.17 34.15 18.82
N SER A 34 -4.74 33.43 19.78
CA SER A 34 -3.99 32.45 20.55
C SER A 34 -3.64 31.24 19.69
N ALA A 35 -2.42 30.74 19.80
CA ALA A 35 -1.96 29.57 19.02
C ALA A 35 -2.85 28.32 19.20
N PRO A 36 -3.44 28.04 20.37
CA PRO A 36 -4.43 26.96 20.52
C PRO A 36 -5.61 27.07 19.54
N ASN A 37 -6.08 28.30 19.25
CA ASN A 37 -7.21 28.48 18.32
C ASN A 37 -6.83 28.27 16.84
N LEU A 38 -5.55 28.34 16.50
CA LEU A 38 -5.03 28.02 15.18
C LEU A 38 -4.78 26.50 15.02
N VAL A 39 -4.47 25.82 16.12
CA VAL A 39 -4.15 24.38 16.12
C VAL A 39 -5.42 23.53 16.21
N THR A 40 -6.50 24.04 16.78
CA THR A 40 -7.77 23.31 16.92
C THR A 40 -8.49 23.03 15.59
N THR A 41 -8.02 23.66 14.49
CA THR A 41 -8.57 23.38 13.14
C THR A 41 -7.76 22.34 12.36
N GLN A 42 -6.59 21.91 12.86
CA GLN A 42 -5.86 20.80 12.23
C GLN A 42 -6.32 19.47 12.80
N VAL A 43 -7.40 18.96 12.29
CA VAL A 43 -7.82 17.58 12.54
C VAL A 43 -6.87 16.68 11.75
N LYS A 44 -6.27 15.69 12.43
CA LYS A 44 -5.49 14.66 11.72
C LYS A 44 -6.44 13.87 10.84
N ALA A 45 -6.09 13.71 9.55
CA ALA A 45 -6.81 12.80 8.67
C ALA A 45 -6.74 11.37 9.25
N ASP A 46 -7.90 10.73 9.37
CA ASP A 46 -8.03 9.39 9.89
C ASP A 46 -8.48 8.44 8.78
N TRP A 47 -7.68 7.40 8.53
CA TRP A 47 -7.99 6.41 7.52
C TRP A 47 -9.16 5.49 7.90
N GLU A 48 -9.46 5.38 9.18
CA GLU A 48 -10.56 4.55 9.70
C GLU A 48 -11.86 5.33 9.85
N GLU A 49 -11.82 6.66 9.71
CA GLU A 49 -13.01 7.50 9.82
C GLU A 49 -14.02 7.18 8.72
N THR A 50 -15.25 6.88 9.11
CA THR A 50 -16.35 6.50 8.22
C THR A 50 -17.43 7.57 8.05
N ASP A 51 -17.49 8.56 8.96
CA ASP A 51 -18.45 9.66 8.88
C ASP A 51 -17.98 10.72 7.86
N PRO A 52 -18.65 10.89 6.71
CA PRO A 52 -18.26 11.86 5.69
C PRO A 52 -18.39 13.31 6.15
N ASN A 53 -19.06 13.58 7.28
CA ASN A 53 -19.19 14.92 7.86
C ASN A 53 -18.11 15.21 8.89
N SER A 54 -17.29 14.22 9.26
CA SER A 54 -16.17 14.41 10.17
C SER A 54 -15.04 15.19 9.48
N ALA A 55 -14.45 16.13 10.21
CA ALA A 55 -13.27 16.86 9.71
C ALA A 55 -12.04 15.95 9.52
N ALA A 56 -12.02 14.77 10.12
CA ALA A 56 -10.98 13.76 9.97
C ALA A 56 -11.16 12.89 8.71
N PHE A 57 -12.34 12.96 8.06
CA PHE A 57 -12.67 12.12 6.91
C PHE A 57 -11.82 12.47 5.68
N ILE A 58 -11.26 11.46 5.06
CA ILE A 58 -10.50 11.60 3.81
C ILE A 58 -11.43 11.37 2.64
N LEU A 59 -11.80 12.45 1.95
CA LEU A 59 -12.56 12.36 0.72
C LEU A 59 -11.72 11.65 -0.36
N ASN A 60 -12.33 10.71 -1.07
CA ASN A 60 -11.66 9.91 -2.12
C ASN A 60 -10.49 9.06 -1.61
N LYS A 61 -10.51 8.63 -0.36
CA LYS A 61 -9.55 7.59 0.06
C LYS A 61 -9.70 6.37 -0.86
N PRO A 62 -8.60 5.84 -1.40
CA PRO A 62 -8.68 4.66 -2.25
C PRO A 62 -9.29 3.50 -1.45
N ASP A 63 -10.14 2.72 -2.09
CA ASP A 63 -10.64 1.48 -1.51
C ASP A 63 -9.48 0.48 -1.41
N LEU A 64 -8.89 0.40 -0.22
CA LEU A 64 -7.81 -0.54 0.06
C LEU A 64 -8.31 -1.96 0.35
N SER A 65 -9.63 -2.18 0.34
CA SER A 65 -10.18 -3.54 0.50
C SER A 65 -9.76 -4.45 -0.65
N GLN A 66 -9.49 -3.85 -1.84
CA GLN A 66 -8.93 -4.55 -3.01
C GLN A 66 -7.39 -4.57 -3.02
N VAL A 67 -6.75 -3.79 -2.17
CA VAL A 67 -5.29 -3.80 -1.93
C VAL A 67 -4.99 -4.69 -0.70
N GLY A 68 -5.88 -5.61 -0.39
CA GLY A 68 -5.55 -6.74 0.47
C GLY A 68 -4.25 -7.33 -0.05
N GLY A 69 -3.24 -7.41 0.79
CA GLY A 69 -1.89 -7.79 0.42
C GLY A 69 -1.95 -8.91 -0.60
N ALA A 70 -1.21 -8.78 -1.71
CA ALA A 70 -1.34 -9.66 -2.87
C ALA A 70 -1.52 -11.09 -2.39
N ASN A 71 -2.58 -11.75 -2.85
CA ASN A 71 -2.89 -13.11 -2.44
C ASN A 71 -1.66 -13.97 -2.69
N VAL A 72 -1.05 -14.48 -1.63
CA VAL A 72 0.17 -15.30 -1.73
C VAL A 72 -0.25 -16.75 -1.76
N ILE A 73 -0.01 -17.41 -2.88
CA ILE A 73 -0.33 -18.83 -3.08
C ILE A 73 0.98 -19.61 -3.16
N THR A 74 1.12 -20.58 -2.28
CA THR A 74 2.29 -21.46 -2.24
C THR A 74 1.91 -22.86 -2.72
N TYR A 75 2.52 -23.27 -3.83
CA TYR A 75 2.39 -24.61 -4.36
C TYR A 75 3.55 -25.49 -3.88
N THR A 76 3.24 -26.69 -3.41
CA THR A 76 4.26 -27.71 -3.15
C THR A 76 4.55 -28.50 -4.42
N ILE A 77 5.82 -28.70 -4.75
CA ILE A 77 6.23 -29.49 -5.91
C ILE A 77 6.38 -30.98 -5.53
N SER A 78 5.86 -31.85 -6.37
CA SER A 78 6.12 -33.29 -6.29
C SER A 78 6.30 -33.85 -7.70
N GLY A 79 7.52 -34.21 -8.03
CA GLY A 79 7.91 -34.55 -9.41
C GLY A 79 7.71 -33.34 -10.34
N THR A 80 6.90 -33.50 -11.38
CA THR A 80 6.53 -32.44 -12.33
C THR A 80 5.17 -31.81 -12.02
N LYS A 81 4.60 -32.08 -10.86
CA LYS A 81 3.25 -31.65 -10.49
C LYS A 81 3.29 -30.65 -9.35
N LEU A 82 2.38 -29.69 -9.39
CA LEU A 82 2.13 -28.74 -8.32
C LEU A 82 0.91 -29.14 -7.51
N TRP A 83 0.98 -28.91 -6.21
CA TRP A 83 -0.08 -29.23 -5.26
C TRP A 83 -0.40 -28.00 -4.43
N LEU A 84 -1.67 -27.74 -4.25
CA LEU A 84 -2.18 -26.69 -3.37
C LEU A 84 -3.09 -27.33 -2.32
N ASN A 85 -2.72 -27.25 -1.04
CA ASN A 85 -3.50 -27.82 0.07
C ASN A 85 -3.90 -29.30 -0.15
N GLY A 86 -2.99 -30.11 -0.66
CA GLY A 86 -3.23 -31.53 -0.91
C GLY A 86 -3.99 -31.86 -2.21
N THR A 87 -4.37 -30.84 -2.99
CA THR A 87 -5.01 -31.02 -4.29
C THR A 87 -4.05 -30.69 -5.42
N GLN A 88 -3.98 -31.52 -6.44
CA GLN A 88 -3.14 -31.25 -7.61
C GLN A 88 -3.67 -30.02 -8.37
N ALA A 89 -2.83 -29.01 -8.54
CA ALA A 89 -3.14 -27.84 -9.34
C ALA A 89 -3.06 -28.18 -10.83
N THR A 90 -3.98 -27.62 -11.61
CA THR A 90 -3.94 -27.69 -13.06
C THR A 90 -3.14 -26.52 -13.62
N SER A 91 -2.58 -26.67 -14.83
CA SER A 91 -1.92 -25.58 -15.53
C SER A 91 -2.83 -24.35 -15.66
N GLN A 92 -4.11 -24.56 -15.93
CA GLN A 92 -5.08 -23.48 -16.07
C GLN A 92 -5.28 -22.74 -14.74
N SER A 93 -5.44 -23.45 -13.61
CA SER A 93 -5.63 -22.80 -12.32
C SER A 93 -4.42 -21.96 -11.89
N VAL A 94 -3.21 -22.39 -12.21
CA VAL A 94 -1.98 -21.63 -11.92
C VAL A 94 -1.90 -20.37 -12.79
N ILE A 95 -2.26 -20.48 -14.08
CA ILE A 95 -2.30 -19.32 -15.00
C ILE A 95 -3.36 -18.31 -14.55
N ASP A 96 -4.53 -18.75 -14.12
CA ASP A 96 -5.62 -17.88 -13.68
C ASP A 96 -5.22 -17.09 -12.43
N GLU A 97 -4.59 -17.74 -11.44
CA GLU A 97 -4.07 -17.06 -10.27
C GLU A 97 -2.97 -16.03 -10.61
N TRP A 98 -2.07 -16.39 -11.54
CA TRP A 98 -1.07 -15.47 -12.02
C TRP A 98 -1.68 -14.23 -12.70
N LYS A 99 -2.70 -14.43 -13.55
CA LYS A 99 -3.41 -13.33 -14.21
C LYS A 99 -4.21 -12.46 -13.27
N ASN A 100 -4.71 -13.05 -12.17
CA ASN A 100 -5.41 -12.32 -11.11
C ASN A 100 -4.48 -11.48 -10.21
N GLY A 101 -3.17 -11.51 -10.45
CA GLY A 101 -2.19 -10.74 -9.70
C GLY A 101 -1.77 -11.39 -8.38
N SER A 102 -2.08 -12.67 -8.17
CA SER A 102 -1.58 -13.42 -7.02
C SER A 102 -0.05 -13.55 -7.06
N ILE A 103 0.59 -13.45 -5.91
CA ILE A 103 2.01 -13.78 -5.77
C ILE A 103 2.12 -15.29 -5.62
N LEU A 104 2.68 -15.95 -6.63
CA LEU A 104 2.86 -17.38 -6.62
C LEU A 104 4.24 -17.75 -6.08
N ARG A 105 4.30 -18.82 -5.29
CA ARG A 105 5.53 -19.41 -4.76
C ARG A 105 5.55 -20.90 -5.00
N ILE A 106 6.75 -21.45 -5.19
CA ILE A 106 7.00 -22.89 -5.30
C ILE A 106 7.78 -23.32 -4.06
N ASP A 107 7.23 -24.26 -3.33
CA ASP A 107 7.86 -24.88 -2.16
C ASP A 107 8.51 -26.21 -2.56
N GLU A 108 9.83 -26.22 -2.59
CA GLU A 108 10.67 -27.41 -2.84
C GLU A 108 11.26 -27.96 -1.54
N THR A 109 10.93 -27.42 -0.38
CA THR A 109 11.56 -27.80 0.89
C THR A 109 11.36 -29.28 1.26
N THR A 110 10.31 -29.88 0.75
CA THR A 110 10.00 -31.30 0.91
C THR A 110 10.59 -32.19 -0.19
N ALA A 111 11.22 -31.59 -1.21
CA ALA A 111 11.85 -32.35 -2.27
C ALA A 111 13.14 -33.02 -1.78
N SER A 112 13.43 -34.20 -2.28
CA SER A 112 14.62 -35.01 -1.89
C SER A 112 15.96 -34.29 -2.11
N SER A 113 15.96 -33.23 -2.92
CA SER A 113 17.14 -32.40 -3.23
C SER A 113 17.38 -31.22 -2.29
N GLY A 114 16.54 -31.05 -1.27
CA GLY A 114 16.70 -29.94 -0.31
C GLY A 114 16.48 -28.57 -0.95
N GLY A 115 15.43 -28.43 -1.72
CA GLY A 115 15.07 -27.18 -2.39
C GLY A 115 14.61 -26.06 -1.45
N SER A 116 14.24 -24.93 -2.00
CA SER A 116 13.86 -23.73 -1.28
C SER A 116 12.41 -23.32 -1.58
N LEU A 117 11.90 -22.37 -0.79
CA LEU A 117 10.68 -21.65 -1.09
C LEU A 117 11.00 -20.47 -2.01
N GLY A 118 10.60 -20.54 -3.28
CA GLY A 118 10.93 -19.55 -4.29
C GLY A 118 9.72 -18.85 -4.88
N ALA A 119 9.86 -17.55 -5.15
CA ALA A 119 8.83 -16.78 -5.85
C ALA A 119 8.79 -17.17 -7.34
N VAL A 120 7.59 -17.25 -7.92
CA VAL A 120 7.43 -17.37 -9.36
C VAL A 120 7.77 -16.03 -10.00
N SER A 121 8.68 -16.06 -10.98
CA SER A 121 9.14 -14.87 -11.70
C SER A 121 8.38 -14.66 -13.02
N ASN A 122 7.92 -15.74 -13.65
CA ASN A 122 7.18 -15.68 -14.91
C ASN A 122 6.45 -17.00 -15.17
N ILE A 123 5.37 -16.93 -15.95
CA ILE A 123 4.67 -18.11 -16.49
C ILE A 123 4.54 -17.95 -17.99
N LYS A 124 5.07 -18.91 -18.73
CA LYS A 124 4.97 -19.00 -20.19
C LYS A 124 4.02 -20.13 -20.55
N TYR A 125 3.05 -19.85 -21.38
CA TYR A 125 2.11 -20.87 -21.86
C TYR A 125 1.84 -20.72 -23.34
N THR A 126 1.51 -21.82 -24.00
CA THR A 126 1.15 -21.85 -25.42
C THR A 126 -0.26 -22.40 -25.59
N LEU A 127 -0.98 -21.85 -26.55
CA LEU A 127 -2.29 -22.31 -26.94
C LEU A 127 -2.19 -22.94 -28.33
N ASN A 128 -2.83 -24.09 -28.52
CA ASN A 128 -3.02 -24.70 -29.82
C ASN A 128 -4.52 -24.69 -30.10
N SER A 129 -4.95 -23.97 -31.14
CA SER A 129 -6.37 -23.78 -31.47
C SER A 129 -7.23 -23.35 -30.28
N GLY A 130 -6.71 -22.46 -29.42
CA GLY A 130 -7.40 -21.97 -28.23
C GLY A 130 -7.33 -22.89 -27.01
N ILE A 131 -6.73 -24.06 -27.14
CA ILE A 131 -6.57 -25.04 -26.06
C ILE A 131 -5.15 -24.93 -25.49
N LEU A 132 -5.03 -24.97 -24.16
CA LEU A 132 -3.72 -24.92 -23.48
C LEU A 132 -2.89 -26.16 -23.85
N ALA A 133 -1.77 -25.95 -24.53
CA ALA A 133 -0.90 -27.01 -25.02
C ALA A 133 0.32 -27.25 -24.12
N SER A 134 0.86 -26.18 -23.52
CA SER A 134 2.00 -26.29 -22.59
C SER A 134 2.04 -25.11 -21.63
N THR A 135 2.57 -25.36 -20.43
CA THR A 135 2.82 -24.32 -19.44
C THR A 135 4.19 -24.55 -18.82
N THR A 136 4.99 -23.51 -18.78
CA THR A 136 6.30 -23.49 -18.12
C THR A 136 6.31 -22.37 -17.08
N ILE A 137 6.58 -22.72 -15.84
CA ILE A 137 6.68 -21.82 -14.70
C ILE A 137 8.14 -21.56 -14.43
N TYR A 138 8.55 -20.28 -14.36
CA TYR A 138 9.88 -19.86 -13.98
C TYR A 138 9.83 -19.33 -12.55
N TYR A 139 10.66 -19.86 -11.68
CA TYR A 139 10.69 -19.50 -10.27
C TYR A 139 12.11 -19.53 -9.73
N TYR A 140 12.33 -18.92 -8.56
CA TYR A 140 13.62 -18.94 -7.89
C TYR A 140 13.75 -20.20 -7.05
N SER A 141 14.79 -20.98 -7.30
CA SER A 141 15.21 -22.10 -6.46
C SER A 141 16.62 -21.81 -5.96
N ASN A 142 16.82 -21.71 -4.64
CA ASN A 142 18.08 -21.34 -4.02
C ASN A 142 18.72 -20.07 -4.66
N GLY A 143 17.91 -19.08 -4.99
CA GLY A 143 18.37 -17.81 -5.60
C GLY A 143 18.64 -17.87 -7.10
N VAL A 144 18.46 -19.01 -7.75
CA VAL A 144 18.65 -19.19 -9.20
C VAL A 144 17.29 -19.42 -9.88
N ILE A 145 17.09 -18.78 -11.06
CA ILE A 145 15.88 -19.02 -11.83
C ILE A 145 15.91 -20.42 -12.43
N THR A 146 14.90 -21.18 -12.06
CA THR A 146 14.64 -22.56 -12.53
C THR A 146 13.29 -22.62 -13.25
N SER A 147 13.04 -23.66 -14.03
CA SER A 147 11.78 -23.84 -14.73
C SER A 147 11.17 -25.21 -14.48
N LEU A 148 9.84 -25.21 -14.38
CA LEU A 148 9.01 -26.40 -14.27
C LEU A 148 7.97 -26.38 -15.39
N SER A 149 7.91 -27.48 -16.18
CA SER A 149 6.85 -27.69 -17.16
C SER A 149 5.77 -28.57 -16.56
N ILE A 150 4.52 -28.12 -16.65
CA ILE A 150 3.35 -28.79 -16.10
C ILE A 150 2.26 -28.96 -17.15
#